data_78025a52bb2441e6a38413afdb7ff347
#
_entry.id   78025a52bb2441e6a38413afdb7ff347
#
_cell.length_a   1.000
_cell.length_b   1.000
_cell.length_c   1.000
_cell.angle_alpha   90.00
_cell.angle_beta   90.00
_cell.angle_gamma   90.00
#
_symmetry.space_group_name_H-M   'P 1'
#
loop_
_entity.id
_entity.type
_entity.pdbx_description
1 polymer ?
#
loop_
_entity_poly.entity_id
_entity_poly.type
_entity_poly.pdbx_seq_one_letter_code
_entity_poly.pdbx_strand_id
1 'polypeptide(L)'
;MIPRKGAEVAKISEKSLRDVLEVRRSLEELAIELACQRMSEDDMAELERVQGNFKNAIDRGEAMSIAQSDEQYHDVIYQGTRNDKLVQMLGNLREQMYRYRLEYIKDEDKRQVLLVEHEHILNALKNRNIAEAKKAAREHIDNQEITVSRNIKEQEQEPAIPARVRK
;
A
#
# COMPACT_ATOMS: atom_id res chain seq x y z
N MET A 1 -41.66 -8.73 -3.88
CA MET A 1 -40.63 -8.16 -2.98
C MET A 1 -39.32 -8.84 -3.33
N ILE A 2 -38.41 -8.19 -4.04
CA ILE A 2 -37.12 -8.77 -4.45
C ILE A 2 -36.15 -8.59 -3.26
N PRO A 3 -35.54 -9.67 -2.72
CA PRO A 3 -34.54 -9.52 -1.67
C PRO A 3 -33.38 -8.69 -2.21
N ARG A 4 -33.05 -7.59 -1.52
CA ARG A 4 -31.81 -6.85 -1.80
C ARG A 4 -30.64 -7.78 -1.46
N LYS A 5 -30.00 -8.37 -2.47
CA LYS A 5 -28.67 -8.94 -2.30
C LYS A 5 -27.75 -7.81 -1.85
N GLY A 6 -27.24 -7.91 -0.63
CA GLY A 6 -26.21 -6.98 -0.17
C GLY A 6 -25.05 -7.00 -1.15
N ALA A 7 -24.36 -5.89 -1.33
CA ALA A 7 -23.16 -5.81 -2.14
C ALA A 7 -22.11 -6.75 -1.52
N GLU A 8 -21.81 -7.84 -2.21
CA GLU A 8 -20.73 -8.75 -1.82
C GLU A 8 -19.41 -8.05 -2.22
N VAL A 9 -18.54 -7.81 -1.25
CA VAL A 9 -17.20 -7.27 -1.55
C VAL A 9 -16.49 -8.32 -2.40
N ALA A 10 -16.23 -7.99 -3.66
CA ALA A 10 -15.56 -8.90 -4.59
C ALA A 10 -14.21 -9.36 -4.00
N LYS A 11 -13.98 -10.67 -3.96
CA LYS A 11 -12.71 -11.23 -3.47
C LYS A 11 -11.55 -10.76 -4.35
N ILE A 12 -10.40 -10.52 -3.74
CA ILE A 12 -9.16 -10.27 -4.47
C ILE A 12 -8.74 -11.58 -5.11
N SER A 13 -8.53 -11.60 -6.43
CA SER A 13 -7.95 -12.75 -7.12
C SER A 13 -6.45 -12.55 -7.33
N GLU A 14 -5.66 -13.63 -7.38
CA GLU A 14 -4.23 -13.56 -7.70
C GLU A 14 -3.96 -12.86 -9.03
N LYS A 15 -4.81 -13.11 -10.04
CA LYS A 15 -4.67 -12.45 -11.34
C LYS A 15 -4.84 -10.94 -11.22
N SER A 16 -5.92 -10.49 -10.56
CA SER A 16 -6.18 -9.06 -10.36
C SER A 16 -5.07 -8.39 -9.55
N LEU A 17 -4.56 -9.05 -8.50
CA LEU A 17 -3.43 -8.56 -7.72
C LEU A 17 -2.21 -8.33 -8.62
N ARG A 18 -1.83 -9.34 -9.40
CA ARG A 18 -0.66 -9.29 -10.28
C ARG A 18 -0.78 -8.20 -11.33
N ASP A 19 -1.92 -8.14 -12.03
CA ASP A 19 -2.17 -7.14 -13.08
C ASP A 19 -2.04 -5.70 -12.52
N VAL A 20 -2.61 -5.44 -11.34
CA VAL A 20 -2.54 -4.11 -10.67
C VAL A 20 -1.12 -3.80 -10.21
N LEU A 21 -0.42 -4.75 -9.59
CA LEU A 21 0.91 -4.52 -9.07
C LEU A 21 1.96 -4.36 -10.17
N GLU A 22 1.80 -5.00 -11.32
CA GLU A 22 2.65 -4.80 -12.51
C GLU A 22 2.58 -3.34 -13.00
N VAL A 23 1.37 -2.79 -13.11
CA VAL A 23 1.17 -1.37 -13.47
C VAL A 23 1.70 -0.46 -12.35
N ARG A 24 1.36 -0.77 -11.10
CA ARG A 24 1.82 0.01 -9.93
C ARG A 24 3.33 0.13 -9.87
N ARG A 25 4.08 -0.97 -10.08
CA ARG A 25 5.56 -0.92 -10.07
C ARG A 25 6.11 0.13 -11.03
N SER A 26 5.61 0.15 -12.25
CA SER A 26 6.08 1.11 -13.26
C SER A 26 5.75 2.56 -12.88
N LEU A 27 4.55 2.81 -12.35
CA LEU A 27 4.13 4.14 -11.91
C LEU A 27 4.89 4.59 -10.64
N GLU A 28 5.09 3.70 -9.68
CA GLU A 28 5.81 3.99 -8.43
C GLU A 28 7.31 4.24 -8.68
N GLU A 29 7.96 3.48 -9.57
CA GLU A 29 9.35 3.74 -9.95
C GLU A 29 9.51 5.14 -10.54
N LEU A 30 8.58 5.55 -11.41
CA LEU A 30 8.56 6.91 -11.96
C LEU A 30 8.27 7.94 -10.86
N ALA A 31 7.32 7.66 -9.95
CA ALA A 31 6.98 8.57 -8.87
C ALA A 31 8.16 8.81 -7.94
N ILE A 32 8.86 7.78 -7.53
CA ILE A 32 10.05 7.86 -6.66
C ILE A 32 11.18 8.64 -7.35
N GLU A 33 11.42 8.40 -8.63
CA GLU A 33 12.45 9.12 -9.38
C GLU A 33 12.15 10.62 -9.42
N LEU A 34 10.90 10.99 -9.79
CA LEU A 34 10.48 12.39 -9.85
C LEU A 34 10.42 13.05 -8.47
N ALA A 35 9.96 12.35 -7.44
CA ALA A 35 9.94 12.83 -6.07
C ALA A 35 11.37 13.10 -5.57
N CYS A 36 12.29 12.18 -5.81
CA CYS A 36 13.70 12.34 -5.44
C CYS A 36 14.34 13.61 -6.05
N GLN A 37 13.90 13.99 -7.25
CA GLN A 37 14.39 15.18 -7.95
C GLN A 37 13.67 16.47 -7.54
N ARG A 38 12.39 16.41 -7.17
CA ARG A 38 11.49 17.57 -7.15
C ARG A 38 10.93 17.95 -5.78
N MET A 39 10.93 17.01 -4.81
CA MET A 39 10.45 17.31 -3.46
C MET A 39 11.28 18.44 -2.84
N SER A 40 10.58 19.41 -2.24
CA SER A 40 11.17 20.48 -1.45
C SER A 40 11.54 19.98 -0.04
N GLU A 41 12.23 20.83 0.72
CA GLU A 41 12.49 20.57 2.14
C GLU A 41 11.17 20.50 2.96
N ASP A 42 10.17 21.29 2.58
CA ASP A 42 8.84 21.24 3.22
C ASP A 42 8.13 19.90 2.93
N ASP A 43 8.22 19.39 1.69
CA ASP A 43 7.70 18.06 1.34
C ASP A 43 8.41 16.96 2.14
N MET A 44 9.72 17.06 2.33
CA MET A 44 10.50 16.10 3.14
C MET A 44 10.09 16.15 4.61
N ALA A 45 9.90 17.35 5.16
CA ALA A 45 9.41 17.52 6.54
C ALA A 45 8.01 16.93 6.70
N GLU A 46 7.13 17.13 5.72
CA GLU A 46 5.80 16.52 5.71
C GLU A 46 5.87 15.00 5.62
N LEU A 47 6.76 14.44 4.79
CA LEU A 47 6.97 13.00 4.68
C LEU A 47 7.45 12.39 6.01
N GLU A 48 8.37 13.05 6.71
CA GLU A 48 8.80 12.65 8.06
C GLU A 48 7.64 12.68 9.05
N ARG A 49 6.81 13.71 8.99
CA ARG A 49 5.65 13.86 9.88
C ARG A 49 4.64 12.72 9.68
N VAL A 50 4.30 12.40 8.43
CA VAL A 50 3.35 11.30 8.14
C VAL A 50 3.95 9.94 8.45
N GLN A 51 5.27 9.76 8.31
CA GLN A 51 5.97 8.56 8.77
C GLN A 51 5.85 8.38 10.29
N GLY A 52 5.96 9.46 11.05
CA GLY A 52 5.72 9.43 12.50
C GLY A 52 4.28 9.04 12.85
N ASN A 53 3.29 9.54 12.10
CA ASN A 53 1.89 9.16 12.26
C ASN A 53 1.67 7.67 11.96
N PHE A 54 2.31 7.16 10.90
CA PHE A 54 2.26 5.75 10.53
C PHE A 54 2.82 4.86 11.64
N LYS A 55 3.98 5.20 12.21
CA LYS A 55 4.54 4.51 13.36
C LYS A 55 3.56 4.48 14.54
N ASN A 56 2.98 5.63 14.89
CA ASN A 56 1.99 5.71 15.97
C ASN A 56 0.74 4.85 15.70
N ALA A 57 0.32 4.72 14.44
CA ALA A 57 -0.79 3.86 14.06
C ALA A 57 -0.45 2.37 14.24
N ILE A 58 0.78 1.96 13.88
CA ILE A 58 1.28 0.60 14.11
C ILE A 58 1.33 0.28 15.60
N ASP A 59 1.84 1.20 16.43
CA ASP A 59 1.93 1.02 17.89
C ASP A 59 0.54 0.85 18.55
N ARG A 60 -0.51 1.47 17.97
CA ARG A 60 -1.91 1.28 18.40
C ARG A 60 -2.56 0.01 17.87
N GLY A 61 -2.04 -0.57 16.80
CA GLY A 61 -2.50 -1.84 16.25
C GLY A 61 -3.82 -1.80 15.47
N GLU A 62 -4.41 -0.62 15.23
CA GLU A 62 -5.69 -0.47 14.53
C GLU A 62 -5.50 -0.54 13.02
N ALA A 63 -5.93 -1.64 12.38
CA ALA A 63 -5.70 -1.92 10.97
C ALA A 63 -6.14 -0.78 10.03
N MET A 64 -7.31 -0.18 10.26
CA MET A 64 -7.79 0.93 9.42
C MET A 64 -6.92 2.17 9.55
N SER A 65 -6.47 2.51 10.77
CA SER A 65 -5.58 3.64 11.02
C SER A 65 -4.20 3.42 10.37
N ILE A 66 -3.69 2.19 10.41
CA ILE A 66 -2.45 1.81 9.75
C ILE A 66 -2.59 2.01 8.24
N ALA A 67 -3.66 1.46 7.62
CA ALA A 67 -3.90 1.57 6.18
C ALA A 67 -4.06 3.02 5.71
N GLN A 68 -4.75 3.86 6.47
CA GLN A 68 -4.91 5.28 6.16
C GLN A 68 -3.59 6.05 6.27
N SER A 69 -2.79 5.76 7.31
CA SER A 69 -1.49 6.43 7.50
C SER A 69 -0.49 6.02 6.43
N ASP A 70 -0.50 4.75 6.01
CA ASP A 70 0.28 4.25 4.88
C ASP A 70 -0.12 4.95 3.57
N GLU A 71 -1.42 5.13 3.33
CA GLU A 71 -1.91 5.86 2.17
C GLU A 71 -1.43 7.32 2.17
N GLN A 72 -1.49 8.01 3.32
CA GLN A 72 -0.98 9.38 3.46
C GLN A 72 0.52 9.48 3.19
N TYR A 73 1.30 8.50 3.62
CA TYR A 73 2.73 8.46 3.34
C TYR A 73 3.02 8.43 1.83
N HIS A 74 2.34 7.55 1.09
CA HIS A 74 2.47 7.48 -0.36
C HIS A 74 1.95 8.74 -1.07
N ASP A 75 0.84 9.31 -0.60
CA ASP A 75 0.26 10.52 -1.18
C ASP A 75 1.24 11.72 -1.13
N VAL A 76 2.00 11.88 -0.04
CA VAL A 76 3.05 12.93 0.03
C VAL A 76 4.11 12.73 -1.05
N ILE A 77 4.56 11.50 -1.27
CA ILE A 77 5.52 11.19 -2.33
C ILE A 77 4.94 11.51 -3.71
N TYR A 78 3.68 11.09 -3.96
CA TYR A 78 3.03 11.32 -5.26
C TYR A 78 2.85 12.81 -5.56
N GLN A 79 2.40 13.60 -4.58
CA GLN A 79 2.30 15.07 -4.73
C GLN A 79 3.67 15.72 -4.94
N GLY A 80 4.71 15.20 -4.27
CA GLY A 80 6.09 15.63 -4.45
C GLY A 80 6.66 15.42 -5.86
N THR A 81 6.03 14.56 -6.68
CA THR A 81 6.40 14.39 -8.10
C THR A 81 6.14 15.62 -8.95
N ARG A 82 5.24 16.51 -8.53
CA ARG A 82 4.77 17.65 -9.34
C ARG A 82 4.28 17.23 -10.74
N ASN A 83 3.70 16.03 -10.84
CA ASN A 83 3.18 15.45 -12.08
C ASN A 83 1.72 15.02 -11.90
N ASP A 84 0.80 15.94 -12.18
CA ASP A 84 -0.65 15.74 -11.97
C ASP A 84 -1.19 14.51 -12.71
N LYS A 85 -0.62 14.17 -13.88
CA LYS A 85 -1.04 12.98 -14.63
C LYS A 85 -0.64 11.69 -13.93
N LEU A 86 0.55 11.63 -13.38
CA LEU A 86 1.01 10.50 -12.59
C LEU A 86 0.17 10.35 -11.31
N VAL A 87 -0.08 11.45 -10.60
CA VAL A 87 -0.97 11.47 -9.42
C VAL A 87 -2.36 10.93 -9.76
N GLN A 88 -2.94 11.36 -10.90
CA GLN A 88 -4.23 10.88 -11.36
C GLN A 88 -4.22 9.37 -11.67
N MET A 89 -3.16 8.88 -12.36
CA MET A 89 -3.04 7.46 -12.69
C MET A 89 -2.90 6.57 -11.44
N LEU A 90 -2.08 6.99 -10.48
CA LEU A 90 -1.95 6.31 -9.19
C LEU A 90 -3.26 6.37 -8.38
N GLY A 91 -3.96 7.53 -8.42
CA GLY A 91 -5.28 7.70 -7.82
C GLY A 91 -6.33 6.74 -8.35
N ASN A 92 -6.28 6.35 -9.64
CA ASN A 92 -7.19 5.36 -10.22
C ASN A 92 -6.97 3.94 -9.66
N LEU A 93 -5.82 3.65 -9.07
CA LEU A 93 -5.52 2.38 -8.41
C LEU A 93 -5.82 2.40 -6.90
N ARG A 94 -6.22 3.55 -6.34
CA ARG A 94 -6.34 3.80 -4.90
C ARG A 94 -7.20 2.76 -4.18
N GLU A 95 -8.37 2.42 -4.72
CA GLU A 95 -9.29 1.47 -4.10
C GLU A 95 -8.68 0.06 -4.03
N GLN A 96 -8.08 -0.41 -5.15
CA GLN A 96 -7.43 -1.72 -5.18
C GLN A 96 -6.23 -1.76 -4.23
N MET A 97 -5.40 -0.70 -4.24
CA MET A 97 -4.23 -0.61 -3.37
C MET A 97 -4.62 -0.57 -1.89
N TYR A 98 -5.71 0.13 -1.54
CA TYR A 98 -6.22 0.16 -0.17
C TYR A 98 -6.66 -1.24 0.30
N ARG A 99 -7.34 -2.01 -0.56
CA ARG A 99 -7.73 -3.40 -0.27
C ARG A 99 -6.52 -4.30 -0.07
N TYR A 100 -5.50 -4.19 -0.91
CA TYR A 100 -4.25 -4.97 -0.77
C TYR A 100 -3.49 -4.60 0.50
N ARG A 101 -3.48 -3.34 0.85
CA ARG A 101 -2.91 -2.81 2.09
C ARG A 101 -3.59 -3.39 3.32
N LEU A 102 -4.92 -3.40 3.37
CA LEU A 102 -5.69 -4.03 4.44
C LEU A 102 -5.39 -5.53 4.54
N GLU A 103 -5.23 -6.22 3.42
CA GLU A 103 -4.88 -7.64 3.40
C GLU A 103 -3.46 -7.88 3.93
N TYR A 104 -2.50 -7.04 3.55
CA TYR A 104 -1.11 -7.13 4.00
C TYR A 104 -0.97 -6.94 5.52
N ILE A 105 -1.65 -5.94 6.08
CA ILE A 105 -1.53 -5.57 7.50
C ILE A 105 -2.30 -6.49 8.47
N LYS A 106 -3.04 -7.48 7.97
CA LYS A 106 -3.61 -8.55 8.80
C LYS A 106 -2.50 -9.34 9.50
N ASP A 107 -1.38 -9.51 8.83
CA ASP A 107 -0.18 -10.13 9.38
C ASP A 107 0.54 -9.11 10.27
N GLU A 108 0.46 -9.28 11.59
CA GLU A 108 1.02 -8.33 12.56
C GLU A 108 2.54 -8.20 12.45
N ASP A 109 3.23 -9.30 12.14
CA ASP A 109 4.69 -9.29 11.96
C ASP A 109 5.09 -8.41 10.77
N LYS A 110 4.23 -8.32 9.76
CA LYS A 110 4.47 -7.49 8.57
C LYS A 110 4.34 -5.99 8.81
N ARG A 111 3.63 -5.57 9.85
CA ARG A 111 3.47 -4.14 10.18
C ARG A 111 4.81 -3.49 10.52
N GLN A 112 5.69 -4.19 11.24
CA GLN A 112 7.03 -3.69 11.56
C GLN A 112 7.95 -3.69 10.32
N VAL A 113 7.83 -4.69 9.47
CA VAL A 113 8.55 -4.74 8.18
C VAL A 113 8.17 -3.52 7.34
N LEU A 114 6.88 -3.21 7.24
CA LEU A 114 6.36 -2.07 6.48
C LEU A 114 6.93 -0.74 7.00
N LEU A 115 7.05 -0.58 8.32
CA LEU A 115 7.66 0.62 8.92
C LEU A 115 9.11 0.79 8.48
N VAL A 116 9.90 -0.30 8.52
CA VAL A 116 11.32 -0.28 8.11
C VAL A 116 11.46 0.01 6.61
N GLU A 117 10.60 -0.56 5.78
CA GLU A 117 10.58 -0.30 4.33
C GLU A 117 10.33 1.19 4.04
N HIS A 118 9.35 1.81 4.71
CA HIS A 118 9.10 3.25 4.58
C HIS A 118 10.28 4.09 5.04
N GLU A 119 10.96 3.71 6.13
CA GLU A 119 12.18 4.39 6.59
C GLU A 119 13.31 4.33 5.55
N HIS A 120 13.47 3.20 4.86
CA HIS A 120 14.45 3.06 3.79
C HIS A 120 14.12 3.98 2.60
N ILE A 121 12.85 4.04 2.18
CA ILE A 121 12.41 4.94 1.11
C ILE A 121 12.64 6.41 1.51
N LEU A 122 12.22 6.81 2.72
CA LEU A 122 12.39 8.16 3.24
C LEU A 122 13.87 8.57 3.25
N ASN A 123 14.75 7.72 3.79
CA ASN A 123 16.17 7.99 3.87
C ASN A 123 16.81 8.14 2.47
N ALA A 124 16.42 7.30 1.52
CA ALA A 124 16.90 7.40 0.15
C ALA A 124 16.44 8.69 -0.55
N LEU A 125 15.19 9.12 -0.33
CA LEU A 125 14.65 10.39 -0.83
C LEU A 125 15.37 11.59 -0.20
N LYS A 126 15.60 11.60 1.10
CA LYS A 126 16.37 12.65 1.81
C LYS A 126 17.79 12.80 1.26
N ASN A 127 18.43 11.70 0.95
CA ASN A 127 19.76 11.67 0.38
C ASN A 127 19.78 11.93 -1.14
N ARG A 128 18.63 12.15 -1.76
CA ARG A 128 18.49 12.33 -3.22
C ARG A 128 19.11 11.17 -4.02
N ASN A 129 19.15 9.97 -3.43
CA ASN A 129 19.71 8.77 -4.07
C ASN A 129 18.62 8.03 -4.84
N ILE A 130 18.47 8.38 -6.13
CA ILE A 130 17.44 7.81 -7.02
C ILE A 130 17.54 6.28 -7.10
N ALA A 131 18.76 5.75 -7.24
CA ALA A 131 18.95 4.31 -7.40
C ALA A 131 18.49 3.53 -6.15
N GLU A 132 18.86 3.99 -4.97
CA GLU A 132 18.45 3.37 -3.71
C GLU A 132 16.97 3.58 -3.42
N ALA A 133 16.42 4.75 -3.72
CA ALA A 133 14.99 5.03 -3.55
C ALA A 133 14.12 4.12 -4.44
N LYS A 134 14.50 3.92 -5.71
CA LYS A 134 13.81 2.99 -6.63
C LYS A 134 13.93 1.55 -6.16
N LYS A 135 15.10 1.14 -5.67
CA LYS A 135 15.31 -0.20 -5.12
C LYS A 135 14.42 -0.44 -3.90
N ALA A 136 14.43 0.47 -2.93
CA ALA A 136 13.61 0.37 -1.73
C ALA A 136 12.11 0.33 -2.04
N ALA A 137 11.63 1.17 -2.97
CA ALA A 137 10.23 1.16 -3.40
C ALA A 137 9.84 -0.16 -4.10
N ARG A 138 10.73 -0.75 -4.90
CA ARG A 138 10.49 -2.04 -5.55
C ARG A 138 10.40 -3.17 -4.52
N GLU A 139 11.34 -3.23 -3.59
CA GLU A 139 11.35 -4.23 -2.51
C GLU A 139 10.06 -4.14 -1.67
N HIS A 140 9.60 -2.93 -1.36
CA HIS A 140 8.34 -2.67 -0.67
C HIS A 140 7.13 -3.26 -1.41
N ILE A 141 7.02 -3.05 -2.73
CA ILE A 141 5.92 -3.58 -3.54
C ILE A 141 5.99 -5.11 -3.65
N ASP A 142 7.20 -5.65 -3.85
CA ASP A 142 7.41 -7.09 -3.98
C ASP A 142 7.05 -7.83 -2.68
N ASN A 143 7.40 -7.29 -1.53
CA ASN A 143 7.04 -7.85 -0.23
C ASN A 143 5.52 -7.82 0.00
N GLN A 144 4.83 -6.76 -0.45
CA GLN A 144 3.36 -6.70 -0.43
C GLN A 144 2.75 -7.79 -1.31
N GLU A 145 3.24 -7.97 -2.56
CA GLU A 145 2.74 -9.00 -3.46
C GLU A 145 2.87 -10.40 -2.86
N ILE A 146 4.05 -10.74 -2.37
CA ILE A 146 4.33 -12.07 -1.78
C ILE A 146 3.37 -12.35 -0.62
N THR A 147 3.19 -11.38 0.26
CA THR A 147 2.33 -11.54 1.45
C THR A 147 0.86 -11.66 1.08
N VAL A 148 0.35 -10.75 0.23
CA VAL A 148 -1.06 -10.76 -0.18
C VAL A 148 -1.39 -12.00 -1.02
N SER A 149 -0.50 -12.41 -1.92
CA SER A 149 -0.67 -13.64 -2.71
C SER A 149 -0.75 -14.88 -1.83
N ARG A 150 0.09 -14.98 -0.79
CA ARG A 150 0.01 -16.07 0.20
C ARG A 150 -1.34 -16.07 0.92
N ASN A 151 -1.78 -14.92 1.44
CA ASN A 151 -3.03 -14.80 2.18
C ASN A 151 -4.25 -15.18 1.31
N ILE A 152 -4.24 -14.82 0.03
CA ILE A 152 -5.31 -15.21 -0.91
C ILE A 152 -5.36 -16.74 -1.06
N LYS A 153 -4.21 -17.39 -1.26
CA LYS A 153 -4.13 -18.85 -1.40
C LYS A 153 -4.61 -19.59 -0.16
N GLU A 154 -4.24 -19.10 1.01
CA GLU A 154 -4.68 -19.68 2.29
C GLU A 154 -6.22 -19.58 2.44
N GLN A 155 -6.81 -18.43 2.08
CA GLN A 155 -8.27 -18.23 2.10
C GLN A 155 -9.03 -19.11 1.09
N GLU A 156 -8.42 -19.45 -0.05
CA GLU A 156 -9.01 -20.33 -1.05
C GLU A 156 -8.97 -21.80 -0.63
N GLN A 157 -8.04 -22.17 0.27
CA GLN A 157 -7.89 -23.53 0.79
C GLN A 157 -8.74 -23.79 2.05
N GLU A 158 -9.21 -22.75 2.73
CA GLU A 158 -10.13 -22.93 3.86
C GLU A 158 -11.51 -23.42 3.35
N PRO A 159 -11.99 -24.61 3.81
CA PRO A 159 -13.30 -25.10 3.43
C PRO A 159 -14.38 -24.12 3.90
N ALA A 160 -15.28 -23.74 2.98
CA ALA A 160 -16.41 -22.87 3.29
C ALA A 160 -17.18 -23.46 4.50
N ILE A 161 -17.17 -22.75 5.62
CA ILE A 161 -17.95 -23.14 6.80
C ILE A 161 -19.42 -23.15 6.36
N PRO A 162 -20.13 -24.31 6.40
CA PRO A 162 -21.52 -24.37 5.98
C PRO A 162 -22.34 -23.43 6.86
N ALA A 163 -23.11 -22.55 6.22
CA ALA A 163 -24.02 -21.64 6.91
C ALA A 163 -24.89 -22.46 7.90
N ARG A 164 -24.70 -22.21 9.21
CA ARG A 164 -25.54 -22.81 10.24
C ARG A 164 -27.00 -22.44 9.89
N VAL A 165 -27.76 -23.44 9.47
CA VAL A 165 -29.22 -23.36 9.36
C VAL A 165 -29.75 -23.04 10.76
N ARG A 166 -30.13 -21.79 10.98
CA ARG A 166 -30.89 -21.41 12.18
C ARG A 166 -32.29 -22.04 12.04
N LYS A 167 -32.55 -23.05 12.85
CA LYS A 167 -33.92 -23.54 13.09
C LYS A 167 -34.70 -22.51 13.89
#